data_ef2873ad5d08b9fe3497222734b7e14b
#
_entry.id   ef2873ad5d08b9fe3497222734b7e14b
#
_cell.length_a   1.000
_cell.length_b   1.000
_cell.length_c   1.000
_cell.angle_alpha   90.00
_cell.angle_beta   90.00
_cell.angle_gamma   90.00
#
_symmetry.space_group_name_H-M   'P 1'
#
loop_
_entity.id
_entity.type
_entity.pdbx_description
1 polymer ?
#
loop_
_entity_poly.entity_id
_entity_poly.type
_entity_poly.pdbx_seq_one_letter_code
_entity_poly.pdbx_strand_id
1 'polypeptide(L)'
;GYGQFENDTTVDVDFLLMCSGKYGQDRTRALAEKLIAVAEVRQDAVAFISPHRGAMITDTSDDTADTILSDSAITDNIVDFYGTISSSTFAVFDSGYKYMYDRFNNTFRYVPLNGDIAGACARTDINNFPWFSPAGTDRGAILNAVKLPYNPTRLQRDKLYSNRVNPVIFSP
;
A
#
# COMPACT_ATOMS: atom_id res chain seq x y z
N GLY A 1 -12.21 13.47 -11.40
CA GLY A 1 -11.58 12.87 -10.21
C GLY A 1 -12.19 11.51 -9.89
N TYR A 2 -11.82 10.89 -8.76
CA TYR A 2 -12.24 9.53 -8.42
C TYR A 2 -13.75 9.32 -8.31
N GLY A 3 -14.56 10.35 -8.00
CA GLY A 3 -16.01 10.25 -8.00
C GLY A 3 -16.65 9.85 -9.34
N GLN A 4 -15.88 9.87 -10.44
CA GLN A 4 -16.35 9.34 -11.72
C GLN A 4 -16.42 7.81 -11.73
N PHE A 5 -15.72 7.15 -10.81
CA PHE A 5 -15.73 5.70 -10.64
C PHE A 5 -16.82 5.19 -9.69
N GLU A 6 -17.66 6.07 -9.12
CA GLU A 6 -18.79 5.68 -8.27
C GLU A 6 -19.90 4.96 -9.04
N ASN A 7 -20.00 5.22 -10.35
CA ASN A 7 -21.03 4.59 -11.19
C ASN A 7 -20.52 3.25 -11.75
N ASP A 8 -21.01 2.17 -11.19
CA ASP A 8 -20.67 0.79 -11.56
C ASP A 8 -21.18 0.40 -12.97
N THR A 9 -22.24 1.04 -13.44
CA THR A 9 -22.84 0.72 -14.76
C THR A 9 -22.05 1.31 -15.93
N THR A 10 -21.26 2.35 -15.70
CA THR A 10 -20.50 3.04 -16.76
C THR A 10 -19.02 2.71 -16.76
N VAL A 11 -18.47 2.31 -15.62
CA VAL A 11 -17.05 2.00 -15.46
C VAL A 11 -16.90 0.72 -14.66
N ASP A 12 -16.38 -0.32 -15.32
CA ASP A 12 -16.08 -1.61 -14.70
C ASP A 12 -14.66 -1.58 -14.13
N VAL A 13 -14.53 -1.62 -12.80
CA VAL A 13 -13.26 -1.64 -12.07
C VAL A 13 -13.36 -2.50 -10.82
N ASP A 14 -12.41 -3.39 -10.63
CA ASP A 14 -12.30 -4.24 -9.43
C ASP A 14 -11.36 -3.62 -8.38
N PHE A 15 -10.32 -2.90 -8.81
CA PHE A 15 -9.28 -2.38 -7.93
C PHE A 15 -9.10 -0.87 -8.08
N LEU A 16 -9.10 -0.18 -6.94
CA LEU A 16 -8.81 1.23 -6.84
C LEU A 16 -7.45 1.42 -6.17
N LEU A 17 -6.47 1.94 -6.91
CA LEU A 17 -5.10 2.12 -6.44
C LEU A 17 -4.87 3.56 -6.02
N MET A 18 -4.33 3.75 -4.80
CA MET A 18 -4.06 5.10 -4.28
C MET A 18 -2.88 5.80 -4.96
N CYS A 19 -1.95 5.04 -5.56
CA CYS A 19 -0.68 5.57 -6.03
C CYS A 19 0.22 6.10 -4.89
N SER A 20 1.13 7.06 -5.18
CA SER A 20 2.10 7.54 -4.21
C SER A 20 1.54 8.61 -3.26
N GLY A 21 1.73 8.44 -1.97
CA GLY A 21 1.45 9.41 -0.92
C GLY A 21 2.55 10.46 -0.74
N LYS A 22 3.07 11.04 -1.81
CA LYS A 22 4.22 11.96 -1.84
C LYS A 22 3.95 13.31 -1.14
N TYR A 23 2.72 13.78 -1.15
CA TYR A 23 2.38 15.15 -0.78
C TYR A 23 2.04 15.38 0.69
N GLY A 24 2.51 14.51 1.57
CA GLY A 24 2.32 14.60 3.02
C GLY A 24 1.10 13.84 3.55
N GLN A 25 1.01 13.77 4.88
CA GLN A 25 0.05 12.92 5.58
C GLN A 25 -1.41 13.32 5.30
N ASP A 26 -1.75 14.61 5.42
CA ASP A 26 -3.15 15.06 5.29
C ASP A 26 -3.73 14.86 3.90
N ARG A 27 -2.93 15.15 2.86
CA ARG A 27 -3.38 14.94 1.48
C ARG A 27 -3.49 13.45 1.15
N THR A 28 -2.58 12.64 1.65
CA THR A 28 -2.60 11.18 1.47
C THR A 28 -3.81 10.59 2.18
N ARG A 29 -4.11 11.03 3.41
CA ARG A 29 -5.31 10.63 4.14
C ARG A 29 -6.59 11.00 3.38
N ALA A 30 -6.72 12.26 2.95
CA ALA A 30 -7.90 12.71 2.21
C ALA A 30 -8.10 11.93 0.90
N LEU A 31 -7.02 11.51 0.24
CA LEU A 31 -7.08 10.67 -0.95
C LEU A 31 -7.52 9.24 -0.60
N ALA A 32 -6.97 8.65 0.47
CA ALA A 32 -7.34 7.33 0.96
C ALA A 32 -8.83 7.28 1.33
N GLU A 33 -9.31 8.25 2.11
CA GLU A 33 -10.73 8.36 2.49
C GLU A 33 -11.66 8.45 1.28
N LYS A 34 -11.26 9.21 0.24
CA LYS A 34 -12.02 9.29 -1.02
C LYS A 34 -12.09 7.97 -1.78
N LEU A 35 -10.98 7.24 -1.84
CA LEU A 35 -10.96 5.93 -2.52
C LEU A 35 -11.81 4.91 -1.75
N ILE A 36 -11.73 4.91 -0.43
CA ILE A 36 -12.54 4.06 0.42
C ILE A 36 -14.02 4.39 0.23
N ALA A 37 -14.40 5.67 0.24
CA ALA A 37 -15.78 6.09 0.01
C ALA A 37 -16.32 5.61 -1.35
N VAL A 38 -15.52 5.68 -2.42
CA VAL A 38 -15.89 5.15 -3.74
C VAL A 38 -16.09 3.63 -3.68
N ALA A 39 -15.18 2.90 -3.04
CA ALA A 39 -15.30 1.45 -2.90
C ALA A 39 -16.53 1.04 -2.08
N GLU A 40 -16.86 1.79 -1.01
CA GLU A 40 -18.05 1.56 -0.18
C GLU A 40 -19.36 1.82 -0.92
N VAL A 41 -19.40 2.83 -1.79
CA VAL A 41 -20.58 3.11 -2.64
C VAL A 41 -20.78 2.01 -3.68
N ARG A 42 -19.69 1.58 -4.31
CA ARG A 42 -19.72 0.54 -5.35
C ARG A 42 -20.04 -0.86 -4.82
N GLN A 43 -19.37 -1.25 -3.72
CA GLN A 43 -19.44 -2.60 -3.13
C GLN A 43 -18.92 -3.75 -4.01
N ASP A 44 -18.40 -3.44 -5.20
CA ASP A 44 -17.81 -4.37 -6.17
C ASP A 44 -16.32 -4.13 -6.41
N ALA A 45 -15.74 -3.13 -5.76
CA ALA A 45 -14.33 -2.77 -5.89
C ALA A 45 -13.62 -2.70 -4.53
N VAL A 46 -12.29 -2.92 -4.55
CA VAL A 46 -11.43 -2.85 -3.36
C VAL A 46 -10.39 -1.75 -3.51
N ALA A 47 -10.27 -0.89 -2.49
CA ALA A 47 -9.28 0.17 -2.43
C ALA A 47 -7.97 -0.34 -1.79
N PHE A 48 -6.84 -0.14 -2.46
CA PHE A 48 -5.50 -0.49 -1.97
C PHE A 48 -4.77 0.78 -1.56
N ILE A 49 -4.43 0.86 -0.28
CA ILE A 49 -3.91 2.06 0.38
C ILE A 49 -2.52 1.79 0.94
N SER A 50 -1.56 2.65 0.60
CA SER A 50 -0.24 2.73 1.23
C SER A 50 -0.15 3.96 2.13
N PRO A 51 0.70 3.95 3.18
CA PRO A 51 0.92 5.13 4.01
C PRO A 51 1.62 6.25 3.20
N HIS A 52 1.61 7.47 3.73
CA HIS A 52 2.34 8.56 3.10
C HIS A 52 3.85 8.30 3.13
N ARG A 53 4.58 8.78 2.11
CA ARG A 53 6.02 8.54 1.98
C ARG A 53 6.83 9.02 3.18
N GLY A 54 6.46 10.16 3.76
CA GLY A 54 7.10 10.72 4.95
C GLY A 54 6.98 9.87 6.22
N ALA A 55 6.13 8.83 6.25
CA ALA A 55 6.08 7.87 7.34
C ALA A 55 7.36 7.03 7.43
N MET A 56 8.12 6.91 6.34
CA MET A 56 9.31 6.07 6.25
C MET A 56 10.58 6.83 5.89
N ILE A 57 10.46 7.88 5.07
CA ILE A 57 11.58 8.57 4.42
C ILE A 57 11.51 10.03 4.79
N THR A 58 12.62 10.59 5.32
CA THR A 58 12.66 11.98 5.83
C THR A 58 12.61 13.02 4.71
N ASP A 59 13.18 12.73 3.54
CA ASP A 59 13.06 13.59 2.38
C ASP A 59 11.94 13.09 1.47
N THR A 60 10.86 13.86 1.41
CA THR A 60 9.68 13.56 0.59
C THR A 60 9.68 14.27 -0.76
N SER A 61 10.65 15.15 -1.02
CA SER A 61 10.76 15.93 -2.26
C SER A 61 11.43 15.14 -3.39
N ASP A 62 12.34 14.24 -3.04
CA ASP A 62 13.10 13.41 -3.97
C ASP A 62 12.72 11.92 -3.83
N ASP A 63 12.22 11.31 -4.92
CA ASP A 63 11.86 9.90 -4.96
C ASP A 63 13.07 8.96 -4.86
N THR A 64 14.28 9.49 -5.04
CA THR A 64 15.55 8.76 -4.92
C THR A 64 16.19 8.87 -3.55
N ALA A 65 15.64 9.70 -2.63
CA ALA A 65 16.19 9.90 -1.30
C ALA A 65 16.31 8.58 -0.53
N ASP A 66 17.47 8.35 0.05
CA ASP A 66 17.82 7.14 0.80
C ASP A 66 17.74 7.32 2.32
N THR A 67 17.36 8.50 2.80
CA THR A 67 17.29 8.80 4.24
C THR A 67 16.05 8.15 4.84
N ILE A 68 16.24 7.02 5.51
CA ILE A 68 15.17 6.21 6.09
C ILE A 68 15.11 6.47 7.60
N LEU A 69 13.90 6.56 8.13
CA LEU A 69 13.66 6.66 9.57
C LEU A 69 14.01 5.36 10.30
N SER A 70 14.13 5.40 11.63
CA SER A 70 14.30 4.19 12.43
C SER A 70 13.10 3.27 12.35
N ASP A 71 13.31 1.96 12.47
CA ASP A 71 12.25 0.93 12.36
C ASP A 71 11.09 1.14 13.35
N SER A 72 11.40 1.62 14.56
CA SER A 72 10.36 1.95 15.55
C SER A 72 9.53 3.16 15.11
N ALA A 73 10.18 4.23 14.65
CA ALA A 73 9.50 5.42 14.16
C ALA A 73 8.63 5.11 12.94
N ILE A 74 9.12 4.30 12.00
CA ILE A 74 8.35 3.85 10.83
C ILE A 74 7.09 3.10 11.28
N THR A 75 7.23 2.15 12.20
CA THR A 75 6.09 1.37 12.71
C THR A 75 5.04 2.27 13.36
N ASP A 76 5.48 3.22 14.19
CA ASP A 76 4.59 4.15 14.89
C ASP A 76 3.89 5.07 13.90
N ASN A 77 4.61 5.66 12.95
CA ASN A 77 4.06 6.55 11.93
C ASN A 77 3.02 5.84 11.03
N ILE A 78 3.24 4.56 10.69
CA ILE A 78 2.28 3.77 9.91
C ILE A 78 0.99 3.56 10.73
N VAL A 79 1.13 3.16 11.99
CA VAL A 79 -0.02 2.95 12.89
C VAL A 79 -0.79 4.24 13.10
N ASP A 80 -0.10 5.35 13.33
CA ASP A 80 -0.72 6.67 13.50
C ASP A 80 -1.46 7.11 12.24
N PHE A 81 -0.87 6.92 11.06
CA PHE A 81 -1.52 7.23 9.78
C PHE A 81 -2.83 6.46 9.61
N TYR A 82 -2.80 5.13 9.75
CA TYR A 82 -3.99 4.30 9.58
C TYR A 82 -5.00 4.43 10.74
N GLY A 83 -4.55 4.84 11.92
CA GLY A 83 -5.40 5.18 13.04
C GLY A 83 -6.35 6.36 12.76
N THR A 84 -5.99 7.22 11.82
CA THR A 84 -6.82 8.37 11.39
C THR A 84 -7.82 8.04 10.29
N ILE A 85 -7.73 6.84 9.69
CA ILE A 85 -8.57 6.40 8.57
C ILE A 85 -9.65 5.45 9.08
N SER A 86 -10.88 5.65 8.63
CA SER A 86 -12.01 4.78 8.98
C SER A 86 -11.79 3.34 8.56
N SER A 87 -12.29 2.41 9.35
CA SER A 87 -12.27 0.99 9.01
C SER A 87 -13.30 0.70 7.91
N SER A 88 -12.87 -0.04 6.90
CA SER A 88 -13.75 -0.49 5.82
C SER A 88 -13.43 -1.92 5.41
N THR A 89 -14.44 -2.70 5.05
CA THR A 89 -14.26 -4.04 4.47
C THR A 89 -13.86 -3.98 2.99
N PHE A 90 -13.94 -2.81 2.38
CA PHE A 90 -13.56 -2.55 0.98
C PHE A 90 -12.17 -1.91 0.85
N ALA A 91 -11.34 -1.95 1.90
CA ALA A 91 -10.00 -1.37 1.88
C ALA A 91 -8.93 -2.34 2.39
N VAL A 92 -7.81 -2.36 1.70
CA VAL A 92 -6.59 -3.11 2.08
C VAL A 92 -5.48 -2.11 2.39
N PHE A 93 -4.90 -2.23 3.58
CA PHE A 93 -3.80 -1.39 4.06
C PHE A 93 -2.49 -2.16 4.02
N ASP A 94 -1.49 -1.63 3.35
CA ASP A 94 -0.15 -2.20 3.31
C ASP A 94 0.85 -1.44 4.22
N SER A 95 2.04 -2.00 4.38
CA SER A 95 3.07 -1.45 5.25
C SER A 95 4.03 -0.45 4.58
N GLY A 96 3.78 -0.04 3.33
CA GLY A 96 4.52 1.09 2.79
C GLY A 96 5.13 0.99 1.41
N TYR A 97 6.46 0.95 1.31
CA TYR A 97 7.20 1.18 0.07
C TYR A 97 8.23 0.08 -0.19
N LYS A 98 8.54 -0.15 -1.45
CA LYS A 98 9.70 -0.94 -1.91
C LYS A 98 10.67 -0.04 -2.67
N TYR A 99 11.96 -0.39 -2.65
CA TYR A 99 13.00 0.22 -3.47
C TYR A 99 13.18 -0.61 -4.73
N MET A 100 13.04 0.01 -5.88
CA MET A 100 13.14 -0.66 -7.17
C MET A 100 13.87 0.19 -8.20
N TYR A 101 14.40 -0.46 -9.24
CA TYR A 101 15.03 0.21 -10.37
C TYR A 101 13.97 0.63 -11.40
N ASP A 102 13.93 1.94 -11.68
CA ASP A 102 13.15 2.52 -12.78
C ASP A 102 14.00 2.58 -14.03
N ARG A 103 13.81 1.60 -14.90
CA ARG A 103 14.58 1.48 -16.14
C ARG A 103 14.35 2.62 -17.13
N PHE A 104 13.22 3.31 -17.06
CA PHE A 104 12.90 4.39 -17.98
C PHE A 104 13.67 5.67 -17.66
N ASN A 105 13.87 5.94 -16.36
CA ASN A 105 14.61 7.09 -15.88
C ASN A 105 16.05 6.74 -15.45
N ASN A 106 16.46 5.48 -15.60
CA ASN A 106 17.79 4.98 -15.22
C ASN A 106 18.16 5.35 -13.77
N THR A 107 17.21 5.17 -12.84
CA THR A 107 17.39 5.51 -11.42
C THR A 107 16.65 4.54 -10.52
N PHE A 108 17.09 4.47 -9.28
CA PHE A 108 16.35 3.74 -8.24
C PHE A 108 15.40 4.69 -7.53
N ARG A 109 14.23 4.19 -7.14
CA ARG A 109 13.27 4.98 -6.38
C ARG A 109 12.42 4.13 -5.46
N TYR A 110 11.85 4.78 -4.45
CA TYR A 110 10.84 4.17 -3.57
C TYR A 110 9.45 4.28 -4.21
N VAL A 111 8.79 3.14 -4.35
CA VAL A 111 7.46 3.00 -4.96
C VAL A 111 6.51 2.39 -3.92
N PRO A 112 5.28 2.90 -3.78
CA PRO A 112 4.31 2.36 -2.83
C PRO A 112 3.89 0.94 -3.20
N LEU A 113 3.55 0.14 -2.20
CA LEU A 113 3.21 -1.28 -2.34
C LEU A 113 1.77 -1.53 -2.78
N ASN A 114 0.87 -0.52 -2.77
CA ASN A 114 -0.54 -0.74 -3.10
C ASN A 114 -0.75 -1.40 -4.48
N GLY A 115 0.01 -1.01 -5.48
CA GLY A 115 -0.04 -1.65 -6.80
C GLY A 115 0.46 -3.09 -6.81
N ASP A 116 1.48 -3.41 -6.01
CA ASP A 116 2.02 -4.77 -5.88
C ASP A 116 1.05 -5.70 -5.16
N ILE A 117 0.41 -5.22 -4.10
CA ILE A 117 -0.59 -5.99 -3.34
C ILE A 117 -1.81 -6.28 -4.23
N ALA A 118 -2.31 -5.27 -4.95
CA ALA A 118 -3.36 -5.46 -5.94
C ALA A 118 -2.96 -6.46 -7.02
N GLY A 119 -1.73 -6.36 -7.53
CA GLY A 119 -1.17 -7.31 -8.49
C GLY A 119 -1.04 -8.74 -7.94
N ALA A 120 -0.74 -8.89 -6.64
CA ALA A 120 -0.73 -10.20 -5.99
C ALA A 120 -2.15 -10.79 -5.86
N CYS A 121 -3.15 -9.95 -5.57
CA CYS A 121 -4.56 -10.35 -5.58
C CYS A 121 -4.99 -10.82 -6.97
N ALA A 122 -4.76 -10.02 -8.00
CA ALA A 122 -5.10 -10.36 -9.38
C ALA A 122 -4.40 -11.64 -9.87
N ARG A 123 -3.11 -11.80 -9.55
CA ARG A 123 -2.36 -13.02 -9.89
C ARG A 123 -2.92 -14.25 -9.18
N THR A 124 -3.35 -14.09 -7.93
CA THR A 124 -3.95 -15.19 -7.16
C THR A 124 -5.31 -15.58 -7.72
N ASP A 125 -6.12 -14.60 -8.12
CA ASP A 125 -7.41 -14.84 -8.76
C ASP A 125 -7.27 -15.59 -10.07
N ILE A 126 -6.37 -15.16 -10.95
CA ILE A 126 -6.13 -15.80 -12.26
C ILE A 126 -5.59 -17.22 -12.12
N ASN A 127 -4.66 -17.48 -11.19
CA ASN A 127 -3.98 -18.76 -11.08
C ASN A 127 -4.67 -19.76 -10.15
N ASN A 128 -5.54 -19.28 -9.26
CA ASN A 128 -6.24 -20.09 -8.27
C ASN A 128 -7.72 -19.71 -8.24
N PHE A 129 -8.14 -19.02 -7.18
CA PHE A 129 -9.51 -18.54 -6.98
C PHE A 129 -9.51 -17.25 -6.17
N PRO A 130 -10.52 -16.37 -6.32
CA PRO A 130 -10.56 -15.06 -5.65
C PRO A 130 -10.60 -15.12 -4.12
N TRP A 131 -11.03 -16.23 -3.54
CA TRP A 131 -11.05 -16.42 -2.08
C TRP A 131 -9.73 -16.94 -1.49
N PHE A 132 -8.73 -17.27 -2.30
CA PHE A 132 -7.41 -17.63 -1.79
C PHE A 132 -6.66 -16.40 -1.29
N SER A 133 -5.97 -16.53 -0.14
CA SER A 133 -5.12 -15.49 0.37
C SER A 133 -3.95 -15.21 -0.58
N PRO A 134 -3.73 -13.97 -1.03
CA PRO A 134 -2.57 -13.58 -1.84
C PRO A 134 -1.32 -13.35 -0.97
N ALA A 135 -1.17 -14.09 0.12
CA ALA A 135 -0.08 -13.94 1.09
C ALA A 135 0.87 -15.15 1.08
N GLY A 136 2.01 -15.00 1.74
CA GLY A 136 3.03 -16.03 1.88
C GLY A 136 4.08 -15.99 0.78
N THR A 137 5.03 -16.94 0.86
CA THR A 137 6.24 -16.99 0.02
C THR A 137 5.97 -17.33 -1.45
N ASP A 138 4.84 -17.93 -1.73
CA ASP A 138 4.45 -18.33 -3.08
C ASP A 138 3.57 -17.26 -3.75
N ARG A 139 2.32 -17.11 -3.31
CA ARG A 139 1.36 -16.20 -3.94
C ARG A 139 1.61 -14.74 -3.61
N GLY A 140 2.13 -14.44 -2.42
CA GLY A 140 2.38 -13.08 -1.91
C GLY A 140 3.73 -12.48 -2.31
N ALA A 141 4.49 -13.11 -3.21
CA ALA A 141 5.79 -12.59 -3.63
C ALA A 141 5.66 -11.23 -4.33
N ILE A 142 6.35 -10.22 -3.79
CA ILE A 142 6.47 -8.89 -4.39
C ILE A 142 7.59 -8.91 -5.42
N LEU A 143 7.27 -8.57 -6.66
CA LEU A 143 8.21 -8.62 -7.77
C LEU A 143 9.01 -7.32 -7.88
N ASN A 144 10.23 -7.42 -8.47
CA ASN A 144 11.11 -6.27 -8.75
C ASN A 144 11.45 -5.40 -7.53
N ALA A 145 11.42 -5.95 -6.32
CA ALA A 145 11.89 -5.27 -5.12
C ALA A 145 13.39 -5.57 -4.91
N VAL A 146 14.20 -4.52 -4.80
CA VAL A 146 15.63 -4.63 -4.45
C VAL A 146 15.81 -4.67 -2.94
N LYS A 147 15.10 -3.81 -2.23
CA LYS A 147 15.05 -3.76 -0.75
C LYS A 147 13.72 -3.16 -0.28
N LEU A 148 13.42 -3.36 0.99
CA LEU A 148 12.37 -2.62 1.69
C LEU A 148 13.01 -1.47 2.50
N PRO A 149 12.28 -0.37 2.78
CA PRO A 149 12.75 0.69 3.69
C PRO A 149 13.08 0.15 5.08
N TYR A 150 12.28 -0.81 5.57
CA TYR A 150 12.55 -1.54 6.81
C TYR A 150 11.97 -2.96 6.74
N ASN A 151 12.46 -3.85 7.58
CA ASN A 151 11.92 -5.20 7.71
C ASN A 151 11.38 -5.38 9.13
N PRO A 152 10.06 -5.37 9.34
CA PRO A 152 9.48 -5.34 10.68
C PRO A 152 9.81 -6.62 11.46
N THR A 153 10.27 -6.45 12.69
CA THR A 153 10.43 -7.54 13.66
C THR A 153 9.09 -8.18 14.01
N ARG A 154 9.11 -9.35 14.67
CA ARG A 154 7.87 -10.03 15.08
C ARG A 154 6.95 -9.11 15.90
N LEU A 155 7.51 -8.39 16.88
CA LEU A 155 6.74 -7.48 17.72
C LEU A 155 6.12 -6.31 16.92
N GLN A 156 6.87 -5.77 15.97
CA GLN A 156 6.37 -4.71 15.07
C GLN A 156 5.27 -5.24 14.15
N ARG A 157 5.40 -6.47 13.64
CA ARG A 157 4.35 -7.12 12.83
C ARG A 157 3.07 -7.31 13.63
N ASP A 158 3.17 -7.78 14.89
CA ASP A 158 2.01 -7.95 15.77
C ASP A 158 1.31 -6.61 16.02
N LYS A 159 2.08 -5.51 16.18
CA LYS A 159 1.56 -4.15 16.29
C LYS A 159 0.86 -3.69 15.00
N LEU A 160 1.44 -3.95 13.83
CA LEU A 160 0.84 -3.61 12.53
C LEU A 160 -0.46 -4.38 12.29
N TYR A 161 -0.48 -5.70 12.53
CA TYR A 161 -1.69 -6.52 12.41
C TYR A 161 -2.83 -6.05 13.33
N SER A 162 -2.51 -5.71 14.57
CA SER A 162 -3.50 -5.18 15.52
C SER A 162 -4.12 -3.85 15.03
N ASN A 163 -3.46 -3.16 14.13
CA ASN A 163 -3.92 -1.91 13.51
C ASN A 163 -4.35 -2.07 12.04
N ARG A 164 -4.75 -3.27 11.64
CA ARG A 164 -5.31 -3.56 10.30
C ARG A 164 -4.32 -3.43 9.13
N VAL A 165 -3.02 -3.43 9.41
CA VAL A 165 -1.99 -3.27 8.39
C VAL A 165 -1.45 -4.64 8.00
N ASN A 166 -1.35 -4.92 6.70
CA ASN A 166 -0.74 -6.12 6.16
C ASN A 166 0.76 -5.86 5.94
N PRO A 167 1.64 -6.39 6.81
CA PRO A 167 3.07 -6.14 6.68
C PRO A 167 3.68 -6.92 5.53
N VAL A 168 4.43 -6.21 4.69
CA VAL A 168 5.33 -6.82 3.72
C VAL A 168 6.69 -7.00 4.38
N ILE A 169 7.24 -8.20 4.29
CA ILE A 169 8.51 -8.58 4.92
C ILE A 169 9.51 -9.08 3.89
N PHE A 170 10.78 -8.85 4.15
CA PHE A 170 11.85 -9.54 3.45
C PHE A 170 12.08 -10.89 4.13
N SER A 171 11.98 -11.96 3.35
CA SER A 171 12.34 -13.31 3.77
C SER A 171 13.47 -13.79 2.86
N PRO A 172 14.64 -14.08 3.41
CA PRO A 172 15.79 -14.59 2.64
C PRO A 172 15.55 -16.00 2.11
#